data_1aa1ce3dd286bc5841d58b8e5566fd8e
#
_entry.id   1aa1ce3dd286bc5841d58b8e5566fd8e
#
_cell.length_a   1.000
_cell.length_b   1.000
_cell.length_c   1.000
_cell.angle_alpha   90.00
_cell.angle_beta   90.00
_cell.angle_gamma   90.00
#
_symmetry.space_group_name_H-M   'P 1'
#
loop_
_entity.id
_entity.type
_entity.pdbx_description
1 polymer ?
#
loop_
_entity_poly.entity_id
_entity_poly.type
_entity_poly.pdbx_seq_one_letter_code
_entity_poly.pdbx_strand_id
1 'polypeptide(L)'
;SACLVGSEMCIRDSSAGGRAFARLRFEEDSLMVFSTPLFLFVYLSLTLLLYYAVPLKGRNLALLAVSLFFYAWGERIYVVIMVASTLIDYTHGMLVERCKARGNDRGARWAVASSVFFNLALLGFFKYWDFLAASFQAVGLNFMPVLNVHLPIGISFYTFQTMSYTIDVYRGDARAQRSLVNFGTFVTLFPQLIAGPIIKYKDLGDQIDSRTCTVEKFASGVQMFGIGLGKKVLIANNVGMLWESYKAMAPGDLTVAGAWLGVVAFTFQIYFDFSGYSDMAVGLGRMLGFEFMRNFNYPYIAKSVTEFWRRWHISLSSWFREYLYIPLGGNRVS
;
A
#
# COMPACT_ATOMS: atom_id res chain seq x y z
N SER A 1 5.28 -9.88 1.26
CA SER A 1 4.13 -9.29 0.58
C SER A 1 2.99 -10.27 0.47
N ALA A 2 3.26 -11.53 0.14
CA ALA A 2 2.29 -12.62 0.24
C ALA A 2 1.70 -12.73 1.66
N CYS A 3 2.45 -12.45 2.71
CA CYS A 3 1.95 -12.53 4.10
C CYS A 3 1.08 -11.33 4.51
N LEU A 4 1.24 -10.13 3.93
CA LEU A 4 0.34 -9.00 4.18
C LEU A 4 -0.91 -9.04 3.28
N VAL A 5 -0.76 -9.51 2.05
CA VAL A 5 -1.87 -9.88 1.17
C VAL A 5 -2.51 -11.17 1.68
N GLY A 6 -1.72 -12.13 2.18
CA GLY A 6 -2.18 -13.39 2.77
C GLY A 6 -2.78 -13.26 4.17
N SER A 7 -2.46 -12.24 5.00
CA SER A 7 -3.13 -12.06 6.28
C SER A 7 -4.57 -11.55 6.10
N GLU A 8 -4.86 -10.79 5.08
CA GLU A 8 -6.24 -10.46 4.71
C GLU A 8 -6.97 -11.68 4.09
N MET A 9 -6.23 -12.63 3.46
CA MET A 9 -6.75 -13.90 2.93
C MET A 9 -6.77 -15.05 3.94
N CYS A 10 -5.78 -15.16 4.85
CA CYS A 10 -5.70 -16.24 5.85
C CYS A 10 -6.79 -16.17 6.94
N ILE A 11 -7.42 -15.03 7.16
CA ILE A 11 -8.55 -14.92 8.10
C ILE A 11 -9.80 -15.63 7.54
N ARG A 12 -9.82 -15.94 6.24
CA ARG A 12 -11.02 -16.48 5.57
C ARG A 12 -11.08 -18.01 5.42
N ASP A 13 -9.97 -18.75 5.60
CA ASP A 13 -9.95 -20.19 5.25
C ASP A 13 -9.35 -21.11 6.32
N SER A 14 -10.01 -21.19 7.48
CA SER A 14 -9.72 -22.27 8.43
C SER A 14 -10.55 -23.57 8.19
N SER A 15 -11.35 -23.67 7.11
CA SER A 15 -12.30 -24.78 6.94
C SER A 15 -12.32 -25.53 5.60
N ALA A 16 -11.46 -25.19 4.62
CA ALA A 16 -11.50 -25.85 3.30
C ALA A 16 -10.15 -26.51 2.94
N GLY A 17 -10.08 -27.83 3.08
CA GLY A 17 -8.87 -28.63 2.86
C GLY A 17 -8.33 -28.67 1.43
N GLY A 18 -7.04 -29.00 1.34
CA GLY A 18 -6.25 -29.50 0.18
C GLY A 18 -6.41 -28.89 -1.22
N ARG A 19 -7.64 -28.74 -1.73
CA ARG A 19 -7.93 -28.21 -3.06
C ARG A 19 -7.91 -26.67 -3.11
N ALA A 20 -8.23 -26.00 -2.01
CA ALA A 20 -8.10 -24.55 -1.86
C ALA A 20 -6.62 -24.14 -1.83
N PHE A 21 -5.77 -24.93 -1.19
CA PHE A 21 -4.32 -24.68 -1.11
C PHE A 21 -3.61 -24.72 -2.47
N ALA A 22 -4.00 -25.65 -3.35
CA ALA A 22 -3.48 -25.72 -4.73
C ALA A 22 -3.96 -24.51 -5.57
N ARG A 23 -5.20 -24.07 -5.42
CA ARG A 23 -5.71 -22.87 -6.09
C ARG A 23 -5.05 -21.58 -5.60
N LEU A 24 -4.84 -21.44 -4.30
CA LEU A 24 -4.15 -20.30 -3.70
C LEU A 24 -2.68 -20.20 -4.18
N ARG A 25 -2.00 -21.34 -4.33
CA ARG A 25 -0.63 -21.37 -4.86
C ARG A 25 -0.59 -20.98 -6.35
N PHE A 26 -1.58 -21.36 -7.15
CA PHE A 26 -1.70 -20.94 -8.55
C PHE A 26 -2.04 -19.46 -8.71
N GLU A 27 -2.82 -18.85 -7.79
CA GLU A 27 -3.11 -17.42 -7.78
C GLU A 27 -1.91 -16.59 -7.29
N GLU A 28 -1.15 -17.07 -6.31
CA GLU A 28 0.10 -16.44 -5.87
C GLU A 28 1.17 -16.44 -6.97
N ASP A 29 1.30 -17.50 -7.75
CA ASP A 29 2.25 -17.60 -8.86
C ASP A 29 1.87 -16.69 -10.04
N SER A 30 0.62 -16.19 -10.11
CA SER A 30 0.17 -15.26 -11.14
C SER A 30 0.42 -13.79 -10.81
N LEU A 31 0.66 -13.44 -9.54
CA LEU A 31 0.93 -12.07 -9.10
C LEU A 31 2.39 -11.66 -9.39
N MET A 32 2.55 -10.52 -10.07
CA MET A 32 3.87 -9.93 -10.31
C MET A 32 4.37 -9.26 -9.02
N VAL A 33 5.11 -10.00 -8.19
CA VAL A 33 5.73 -9.50 -6.95
C VAL A 33 7.16 -9.07 -7.21
N PHE A 34 7.69 -8.08 -6.49
CA PHE A 34 9.04 -7.53 -6.68
C PHE A 34 10.18 -8.55 -6.58
N SER A 35 9.97 -9.67 -5.90
CA SER A 35 10.95 -10.75 -5.76
C SER A 35 10.85 -11.82 -6.84
N THR A 36 9.90 -11.76 -7.75
CA THR A 36 9.76 -12.76 -8.83
C THR A 36 10.76 -12.53 -9.95
N PRO A 37 11.28 -13.61 -10.58
CA PRO A 37 12.16 -13.47 -11.75
C PRO A 37 11.53 -12.66 -12.90
N LEU A 38 10.22 -12.81 -13.13
CA LEU A 38 9.49 -12.07 -14.14
C LEU A 38 9.54 -10.56 -13.87
N PHE A 39 9.35 -10.15 -12.61
CA PHE A 39 9.49 -8.75 -12.24
C PHE A 39 10.91 -8.24 -12.44
N LEU A 40 11.90 -8.96 -11.91
CA LEU A 40 13.30 -8.52 -11.88
C LEU A 40 13.91 -8.40 -13.28
N PHE A 41 13.77 -9.45 -14.08
CA PHE A 41 14.49 -9.55 -15.36
C PHE A 41 13.69 -9.02 -16.54
N VAL A 42 12.38 -8.99 -16.48
CA VAL A 42 11.55 -8.54 -17.60
C VAL A 42 10.91 -7.19 -17.28
N TYR A 43 10.00 -7.14 -16.32
CA TYR A 43 9.22 -5.93 -16.07
C TYR A 43 10.08 -4.73 -15.63
N LEU A 44 10.94 -4.90 -14.63
CA LEU A 44 11.78 -3.82 -14.12
C LEU A 44 12.78 -3.35 -15.18
N SER A 45 13.41 -4.28 -15.91
CA SER A 45 14.37 -3.94 -16.96
C SER A 45 13.71 -3.12 -18.09
N LEU A 46 12.55 -3.58 -18.58
CA LEU A 46 11.80 -2.86 -19.61
C LEU A 46 11.29 -1.51 -19.11
N THR A 47 10.82 -1.44 -17.87
CA THR A 47 10.37 -0.20 -17.24
C THR A 47 11.50 0.83 -17.15
N LEU A 48 12.68 0.43 -16.69
CA LEU A 48 13.82 1.33 -16.59
C LEU A 48 14.31 1.78 -17.98
N LEU A 49 14.39 0.86 -18.93
CA LEU A 49 14.75 1.20 -20.32
C LEU A 49 13.77 2.23 -20.90
N LEU A 50 12.46 1.98 -20.79
CA LEU A 50 11.44 2.90 -21.28
C LEU A 50 11.54 4.26 -20.56
N TYR A 51 11.66 4.25 -19.24
CA TYR A 51 11.70 5.46 -18.42
C TYR A 51 12.88 6.37 -18.78
N TYR A 52 14.06 5.80 -19.00
CA TYR A 52 15.26 6.58 -19.35
C TYR A 52 15.37 6.91 -20.84
N ALA A 53 14.73 6.14 -21.72
CA ALA A 53 14.64 6.45 -23.15
C ALA A 53 13.68 7.62 -23.46
N VAL A 54 12.65 7.80 -22.62
CA VAL A 54 11.65 8.87 -22.81
C VAL A 54 12.19 10.21 -22.29
N PRO A 55 11.99 11.34 -23.03
CA PRO A 55 12.37 12.66 -22.56
C PRO A 55 11.67 13.03 -21.25
N LEU A 56 12.27 13.93 -20.45
CA LEU A 56 11.81 14.30 -19.10
C LEU A 56 10.31 14.61 -19.03
N LYS A 57 9.77 15.33 -20.01
CA LYS A 57 8.34 15.70 -20.08
C LYS A 57 7.40 14.50 -20.24
N GLY A 58 7.88 13.38 -20.80
CA GLY A 58 7.11 12.17 -21.03
C GLY A 58 7.24 11.12 -19.93
N ARG A 59 8.18 11.29 -18.99
CA ARG A 59 8.48 10.28 -17.96
C ARG A 59 7.30 9.94 -17.06
N ASN A 60 6.49 10.92 -16.69
CA ASN A 60 5.30 10.67 -15.87
C ASN A 60 4.25 9.87 -16.65
N LEU A 61 4.05 10.14 -17.93
CA LEU A 61 3.16 9.34 -18.76
C LEU A 61 3.65 7.90 -18.92
N ALA A 62 4.96 7.71 -19.12
CA ALA A 62 5.56 6.38 -19.15
C ALA A 62 5.35 5.63 -17.81
N LEU A 63 5.60 6.30 -16.68
CA LEU A 63 5.36 5.73 -15.36
C LEU A 63 3.88 5.39 -15.12
N LEU A 64 2.97 6.26 -15.52
CA LEU A 64 1.54 5.99 -15.44
C LEU A 64 1.17 4.72 -16.22
N ALA A 65 1.65 4.62 -17.47
CA ALA A 65 1.34 3.48 -18.32
C ALA A 65 1.89 2.15 -17.76
N VAL A 66 3.16 2.12 -17.33
CA VAL A 66 3.74 0.90 -16.77
C VAL A 66 3.12 0.56 -15.42
N SER A 67 2.77 1.54 -14.59
CA SER A 67 2.11 1.30 -13.30
C SER A 67 0.70 0.74 -13.47
N LEU A 68 -0.08 1.27 -14.40
CA LEU A 68 -1.39 0.72 -14.75
C LEU A 68 -1.28 -0.70 -15.30
N PHE A 69 -0.28 -0.96 -16.14
CA PHE A 69 -0.02 -2.32 -16.63
C PHE A 69 0.34 -3.27 -15.47
N PHE A 70 1.21 -2.85 -14.54
CA PHE A 70 1.58 -3.64 -13.37
C PHE A 70 0.37 -4.00 -12.51
N TYR A 71 -0.51 -3.03 -12.27
CA TYR A 71 -1.72 -3.25 -11.49
C TYR A 71 -2.72 -4.13 -12.24
N ALA A 72 -2.95 -3.88 -13.53
CA ALA A 72 -3.86 -4.65 -14.36
C ALA A 72 -3.40 -6.11 -14.56
N TRP A 73 -2.10 -6.40 -14.42
CA TRP A 73 -1.59 -7.76 -14.47
C TRP A 73 -2.15 -8.63 -13.34
N GLY A 74 -2.20 -8.09 -12.11
CA GLY A 74 -2.78 -8.78 -10.95
C GLY A 74 -4.29 -8.59 -10.83
N GLU A 75 -4.81 -7.41 -11.18
CA GLU A 75 -6.17 -6.97 -10.87
C GLU A 75 -6.89 -6.43 -12.11
N ARG A 76 -7.20 -7.32 -13.07
CA ARG A 76 -7.71 -6.95 -14.41
C ARG A 76 -8.92 -6.00 -14.40
N ILE A 77 -9.92 -6.28 -13.56
CA ILE A 77 -11.17 -5.50 -13.51
C ILE A 77 -11.04 -4.30 -12.57
N TYR A 78 -10.30 -4.46 -11.47
CA TYR A 78 -10.23 -3.46 -10.41
C TYR A 78 -9.36 -2.25 -10.78
N VAL A 79 -8.57 -2.32 -11.85
CA VAL A 79 -7.89 -1.15 -12.42
C VAL A 79 -8.88 -0.04 -12.79
N VAL A 80 -10.10 -0.40 -13.22
CA VAL A 80 -11.15 0.58 -13.55
C VAL A 80 -11.60 1.34 -12.30
N ILE A 81 -11.71 0.66 -11.17
CA ILE A 81 -12.07 1.27 -9.88
C ILE A 81 -10.99 2.23 -9.41
N MET A 82 -9.71 1.83 -9.51
CA MET A 82 -8.58 2.70 -9.17
C MET A 82 -8.55 3.95 -10.05
N VAL A 83 -8.77 3.81 -11.36
CA VAL A 83 -8.84 4.95 -12.28
C VAL A 83 -10.04 5.85 -11.95
N ALA A 84 -11.22 5.28 -11.70
CA ALA A 84 -12.41 6.04 -11.32
C ALA A 84 -12.20 6.81 -10.01
N SER A 85 -11.66 6.17 -8.96
CA SER A 85 -11.29 6.81 -7.70
C SER A 85 -10.30 7.96 -7.93
N THR A 86 -9.27 7.73 -8.74
CA THR A 86 -8.28 8.76 -9.10
C THR A 86 -8.94 9.98 -9.76
N LEU A 87 -9.86 9.79 -10.70
CA LEU A 87 -10.60 10.88 -11.36
C LEU A 87 -11.49 11.64 -10.39
N ILE A 88 -12.18 10.93 -9.49
CA ILE A 88 -13.01 11.53 -8.45
C ILE A 88 -12.16 12.46 -7.57
N ASP A 89 -11.05 11.98 -7.04
CA ASP A 89 -10.22 12.78 -6.13
C ASP A 89 -9.45 13.90 -6.84
N TYR A 90 -9.04 13.71 -8.09
CA TYR A 90 -8.51 14.77 -8.92
C TYR A 90 -9.50 15.93 -9.04
N THR A 91 -10.76 15.63 -9.36
CA THR A 91 -11.82 16.64 -9.50
C THR A 91 -12.14 17.33 -8.16
N HIS A 92 -12.16 16.58 -7.05
CA HIS A 92 -12.37 17.13 -5.72
C HIS A 92 -11.24 18.08 -5.30
N GLY A 93 -9.96 17.72 -5.54
CA GLY A 93 -8.84 18.62 -5.27
C GLY A 93 -8.94 19.94 -6.02
N MET A 94 -9.30 19.89 -7.31
CA MET A 94 -9.55 21.10 -8.13
C MET A 94 -10.74 21.91 -7.59
N LEU A 95 -11.80 21.24 -7.14
CA LEU A 95 -12.98 21.90 -6.57
C LEU A 95 -12.63 22.59 -5.24
N VAL A 96 -11.89 21.92 -4.37
CA VAL A 96 -11.42 22.48 -3.09
C VAL A 96 -10.62 23.77 -3.33
N GLU A 97 -9.63 23.72 -4.23
CA GLU A 97 -8.80 24.88 -4.53
C GLU A 97 -9.64 26.03 -5.11
N ARG A 98 -10.58 25.75 -6.04
CA ARG A 98 -11.48 26.77 -6.61
C ARG A 98 -12.38 27.41 -5.55
N CYS A 99 -12.93 26.61 -4.64
CA CYS A 99 -13.77 27.12 -3.55
C CYS A 99 -12.96 28.03 -2.63
N LYS A 100 -11.74 27.62 -2.25
CA LYS A 100 -10.85 28.44 -1.41
C LYS A 100 -10.45 29.74 -2.09
N ALA A 101 -10.10 29.70 -3.38
CA ALA A 101 -9.76 30.88 -4.15
C ALA A 101 -10.93 31.90 -4.24
N ARG A 102 -12.18 31.45 -4.11
CA ARG A 102 -13.37 32.28 -4.09
C ARG A 102 -13.82 32.71 -2.67
N GLY A 103 -13.05 32.35 -1.63
CA GLY A 103 -13.44 32.61 -0.24
C GLY A 103 -14.63 31.77 0.27
N ASN A 104 -15.01 30.71 -0.47
CA ASN A 104 -16.11 29.81 -0.10
C ASN A 104 -15.61 28.63 0.74
N ASP A 105 -15.34 28.86 2.02
CA ASP A 105 -14.88 27.83 2.93
C ASP A 105 -15.91 26.71 3.15
N ARG A 106 -17.21 27.02 3.11
CA ARG A 106 -18.25 25.99 3.23
C ARG A 106 -18.20 25.03 2.05
N GLY A 107 -18.10 25.55 0.82
CA GLY A 107 -17.95 24.74 -0.38
C GLY A 107 -16.69 23.87 -0.34
N ALA A 108 -15.58 24.41 0.12
CA ALA A 108 -14.33 23.66 0.27
C ALA A 108 -14.46 22.50 1.28
N ARG A 109 -15.10 22.74 2.45
CA ARG A 109 -15.37 21.69 3.45
C ARG A 109 -16.26 20.58 2.90
N TRP A 110 -17.32 20.92 2.18
CA TRP A 110 -18.20 19.92 1.56
C TRP A 110 -17.48 19.12 0.47
N ALA A 111 -16.62 19.74 -0.30
CA ALA A 111 -15.81 19.05 -1.30
C ALA A 111 -14.85 18.04 -0.66
N VAL A 112 -14.17 18.38 0.45
CA VAL A 112 -13.34 17.43 1.19
C VAL A 112 -14.19 16.32 1.81
N ALA A 113 -15.30 16.69 2.47
CA ALA A 113 -16.18 15.71 3.12
C ALA A 113 -16.74 14.68 2.12
N SER A 114 -17.13 15.13 0.90
CA SER A 114 -17.60 14.22 -0.14
C SER A 114 -16.48 13.32 -0.67
N SER A 115 -15.25 13.82 -0.89
CA SER A 115 -14.11 12.98 -1.27
C SER A 115 -13.84 11.89 -0.21
N VAL A 116 -13.75 12.30 1.07
CA VAL A 116 -13.55 11.36 2.18
C VAL A 116 -14.68 10.34 2.25
N PHE A 117 -15.94 10.77 2.09
CA PHE A 117 -17.09 9.86 2.09
C PHE A 117 -17.02 8.83 0.96
N PHE A 118 -16.75 9.25 -0.28
CA PHE A 118 -16.63 8.33 -1.42
C PHE A 118 -15.50 7.33 -1.24
N ASN A 119 -14.34 7.79 -0.77
CA ASN A 119 -13.18 6.93 -0.50
C ASN A 119 -13.47 5.90 0.60
N LEU A 120 -14.07 6.34 1.71
CA LEU A 120 -14.42 5.45 2.82
C LEU A 120 -15.59 4.52 2.46
N ALA A 121 -16.56 4.97 1.67
CA ALA A 121 -17.66 4.14 1.19
C ALA A 121 -17.14 3.04 0.25
N LEU A 122 -16.23 3.38 -0.66
CA LEU A 122 -15.58 2.42 -1.55
C LEU A 122 -14.78 1.38 -0.75
N LEU A 123 -13.92 1.84 0.16
CA LEU A 123 -13.14 0.96 1.03
C LEU A 123 -14.05 0.10 1.92
N GLY A 124 -15.10 0.69 2.49
CA GLY A 124 -16.07 0.01 3.33
C GLY A 124 -16.83 -1.07 2.58
N PHE A 125 -17.23 -0.81 1.34
CA PHE A 125 -17.89 -1.78 0.49
C PHE A 125 -16.98 -2.99 0.22
N PHE A 126 -15.77 -2.78 -0.30
CA PHE A 126 -14.90 -3.89 -0.66
C PHE A 126 -14.35 -4.66 0.55
N LYS A 127 -14.10 -3.99 1.67
CA LYS A 127 -13.45 -4.60 2.83
C LYS A 127 -14.42 -5.16 3.87
N TYR A 128 -15.57 -4.53 4.05
CA TYR A 128 -16.45 -4.82 5.18
C TYR A 128 -17.86 -5.25 4.82
N TRP A 129 -18.26 -5.23 3.54
CA TRP A 129 -19.61 -5.61 3.12
C TRP A 129 -20.00 -7.03 3.57
N ASP A 130 -19.18 -8.02 3.21
CA ASP A 130 -19.47 -9.41 3.52
C ASP A 130 -19.41 -9.69 5.02
N PHE A 131 -18.49 -9.03 5.75
CA PHE A 131 -18.43 -9.10 7.21
C PHE A 131 -19.71 -8.56 7.85
N LEU A 132 -20.19 -7.40 7.41
CA LEU A 132 -21.45 -6.82 7.92
C LEU A 132 -22.65 -7.70 7.56
N ALA A 133 -22.74 -8.16 6.31
CA ALA A 133 -23.81 -9.03 5.86
C ALA A 133 -23.87 -10.33 6.71
N ALA A 134 -22.74 -11.00 6.90
CA ALA A 134 -22.65 -12.19 7.74
C ALA A 134 -23.02 -11.90 9.21
N SER A 135 -22.59 -10.75 9.73
CA SER A 135 -22.91 -10.35 11.12
C SER A 135 -24.40 -10.08 11.31
N PHE A 136 -25.06 -9.40 10.36
CA PHE A 136 -26.52 -9.20 10.38
C PHE A 136 -27.30 -10.50 10.24
N GLN A 137 -26.86 -11.41 9.37
CA GLN A 137 -27.48 -12.73 9.21
C GLN A 137 -27.34 -13.57 10.49
N ALA A 138 -26.22 -13.49 11.20
CA ALA A 138 -26.01 -14.21 12.46
C ALA A 138 -26.99 -13.78 13.58
N VAL A 139 -27.51 -12.55 13.52
CA VAL A 139 -28.54 -12.06 14.46
C VAL A 139 -29.97 -12.13 13.86
N GLY A 140 -30.16 -12.85 12.74
CA GLY A 140 -31.47 -13.10 12.14
C GLY A 140 -31.94 -12.00 11.17
N LEU A 141 -31.11 -11.03 10.83
CA LEU A 141 -31.44 -9.92 9.92
C LEU A 141 -30.93 -10.23 8.50
N ASN A 142 -31.77 -10.77 7.64
CA ASN A 142 -31.41 -11.25 6.28
C ASN A 142 -31.58 -10.20 5.17
N PHE A 143 -31.55 -8.90 5.47
CA PHE A 143 -31.74 -7.85 4.47
C PHE A 143 -30.49 -7.56 3.60
N MET A 144 -29.29 -7.98 4.05
CA MET A 144 -28.05 -7.82 3.30
C MET A 144 -27.56 -9.18 2.77
N PRO A 145 -27.44 -9.35 1.44
CA PRO A 145 -26.87 -10.58 0.87
C PRO A 145 -25.34 -10.59 1.02
N VAL A 146 -24.77 -11.77 1.25
CA VAL A 146 -23.31 -11.99 1.13
C VAL A 146 -22.98 -12.04 -0.36
N LEU A 147 -22.13 -11.11 -0.81
CA LEU A 147 -21.77 -10.94 -2.22
C LEU A 147 -20.50 -11.66 -2.63
N ASN A 148 -19.70 -12.12 -1.63
CA ASN A 148 -18.36 -12.65 -1.82
C ASN A 148 -17.45 -11.67 -2.58
N VAL A 149 -17.47 -10.42 -2.14
CA VAL A 149 -16.74 -9.32 -2.78
C VAL A 149 -15.25 -9.59 -2.69
N HIS A 150 -14.58 -9.66 -3.84
CA HIS A 150 -13.11 -9.73 -3.87
C HIS A 150 -12.51 -8.38 -3.46
N LEU A 151 -11.55 -8.40 -2.52
CA LEU A 151 -10.87 -7.19 -2.06
C LEU A 151 -9.77 -6.80 -3.06
N PRO A 152 -9.87 -5.65 -3.75
CA PRO A 152 -8.83 -5.21 -4.68
C PRO A 152 -7.50 -4.97 -3.97
N ILE A 153 -6.40 -5.50 -4.51
CA ILE A 153 -5.08 -5.32 -3.96
C ILE A 153 -4.72 -3.83 -3.92
N GLY A 154 -4.22 -3.37 -2.77
CA GLY A 154 -3.78 -1.98 -2.60
C GLY A 154 -4.91 -0.95 -2.42
N ILE A 155 -6.20 -1.35 -2.35
CA ILE A 155 -7.31 -0.40 -2.20
C ILE A 155 -7.13 0.52 -0.99
N SER A 156 -6.69 0.00 0.15
CA SER A 156 -6.43 0.80 1.35
C SER A 156 -5.31 1.82 1.13
N PHE A 157 -4.26 1.44 0.39
CA PHE A 157 -3.11 2.30 0.13
C PHE A 157 -3.49 3.49 -0.75
N TYR A 158 -4.08 3.25 -1.92
CA TYR A 158 -4.44 4.36 -2.80
C TYR A 158 -5.58 5.20 -2.24
N THR A 159 -6.51 4.63 -1.46
CA THR A 159 -7.54 5.39 -0.73
C THR A 159 -6.90 6.38 0.25
N PHE A 160 -5.95 5.95 1.08
CA PHE A 160 -5.26 6.85 2.00
C PHE A 160 -4.42 7.92 1.29
N GLN A 161 -3.83 7.58 0.15
CA GLN A 161 -3.08 8.53 -0.66
C GLN A 161 -3.98 9.62 -1.26
N THR A 162 -5.09 9.22 -1.91
CA THR A 162 -6.00 10.18 -2.54
C THR A 162 -6.73 11.04 -1.50
N MET A 163 -7.11 10.47 -0.35
CA MET A 163 -7.64 11.25 0.78
C MET A 163 -6.62 12.29 1.28
N SER A 164 -5.33 11.93 1.38
CA SER A 164 -4.30 12.88 1.79
C SER A 164 -4.22 14.07 0.84
N TYR A 165 -4.33 13.84 -0.47
CA TYR A 165 -4.31 14.91 -1.47
C TYR A 165 -5.41 15.95 -1.26
N THR A 166 -6.67 15.52 -1.17
CA THR A 166 -7.79 16.45 -1.00
C THR A 166 -7.71 17.23 0.32
N ILE A 167 -7.25 16.57 1.39
CA ILE A 167 -7.04 17.20 2.71
C ILE A 167 -5.86 18.17 2.67
N ASP A 168 -4.72 17.82 2.06
CA ASP A 168 -3.54 18.67 1.96
C ASP A 168 -3.83 19.95 1.15
N VAL A 169 -4.58 19.82 0.04
CA VAL A 169 -5.06 20.97 -0.74
C VAL A 169 -5.99 21.85 0.11
N TYR A 170 -6.90 21.27 0.89
CA TYR A 170 -7.79 22.01 1.77
C TYR A 170 -7.03 22.76 2.87
N ARG A 171 -6.01 22.16 3.47
CA ARG A 171 -5.16 22.78 4.49
C ARG A 171 -4.26 23.87 3.91
N GLY A 172 -3.98 23.83 2.62
CA GLY A 172 -3.00 24.68 1.95
C GLY A 172 -1.57 24.16 2.05
N ASP A 173 -1.39 22.90 2.51
CA ASP A 173 -0.10 22.21 2.59
C ASP A 173 0.40 21.79 1.20
N ALA A 174 -0.51 21.72 0.21
CA ALA A 174 -0.21 21.42 -1.18
C ALA A 174 -1.14 22.19 -2.14
N ARG A 175 -0.69 22.36 -3.39
CA ARG A 175 -1.53 22.91 -4.47
C ARG A 175 -2.28 21.78 -5.18
N ALA A 176 -3.45 22.08 -5.75
CA ALA A 176 -4.15 21.12 -6.57
C ALA A 176 -3.34 20.82 -7.84
N GLN A 177 -3.16 19.54 -8.15
CA GLN A 177 -2.44 19.10 -9.34
C GLN A 177 -3.23 19.44 -10.60
N ARG A 178 -2.58 20.13 -11.54
CA ARG A 178 -3.23 20.56 -12.80
C ARG A 178 -3.18 19.48 -13.89
N SER A 179 -2.20 18.59 -13.81
CA SER A 179 -2.02 17.52 -14.76
C SER A 179 -2.64 16.22 -14.25
N LEU A 180 -3.63 15.71 -14.97
CA LEU A 180 -4.23 14.39 -14.66
C LEU A 180 -3.19 13.26 -14.76
N VAL A 181 -2.22 13.37 -15.68
CA VAL A 181 -1.12 12.41 -15.83
C VAL A 181 -0.26 12.40 -14.55
N ASN A 182 0.11 13.57 -14.05
CA ASN A 182 0.94 13.69 -12.84
C ASN A 182 0.19 13.17 -11.61
N PHE A 183 -1.09 13.49 -11.47
CA PHE A 183 -1.91 12.97 -10.37
C PHE A 183 -2.13 11.46 -10.48
N GLY A 184 -2.44 10.96 -11.69
CA GLY A 184 -2.54 9.53 -11.95
C GLY A 184 -1.24 8.80 -11.62
N THR A 185 -0.09 9.37 -12.01
CA THR A 185 1.23 8.81 -11.64
C THR A 185 1.41 8.75 -10.13
N PHE A 186 1.02 9.80 -9.39
CA PHE A 186 1.07 9.80 -7.92
C PHE A 186 0.30 8.62 -7.32
N VAL A 187 -0.94 8.42 -7.74
CA VAL A 187 -1.82 7.39 -7.17
C VAL A 187 -1.39 5.99 -7.58
N THR A 188 -1.01 5.78 -8.85
CA THR A 188 -0.78 4.44 -9.40
C THR A 188 0.66 3.97 -9.34
N LEU A 189 1.60 4.78 -8.85
CA LEU A 189 3.04 4.53 -8.90
C LEU A 189 3.39 3.15 -8.32
N PHE A 190 3.79 2.21 -9.18
CA PHE A 190 3.90 0.78 -8.87
C PHE A 190 4.81 0.44 -7.67
N PRO A 191 5.93 1.18 -7.38
CA PRO A 191 6.74 0.85 -6.22
C PRO A 191 6.00 0.95 -4.87
N GLN A 192 5.05 1.89 -4.76
CA GLN A 192 4.35 2.14 -3.51
C GLN A 192 2.96 1.47 -3.44
N LEU A 193 2.36 1.14 -4.59
CA LEU A 193 0.92 0.84 -4.73
C LEU A 193 0.44 -0.34 -3.89
N ILE A 194 1.21 -1.42 -3.75
CA ILE A 194 0.76 -2.66 -3.10
C ILE A 194 1.06 -2.67 -1.60
N ALA A 195 2.32 -2.50 -1.21
CA ALA A 195 2.77 -2.54 0.18
C ALA A 195 3.98 -1.60 0.44
N GLY A 196 4.19 -0.59 -0.41
CA GLY A 196 5.19 0.44 -0.20
C GLY A 196 4.83 1.38 0.96
N PRO A 197 5.68 2.37 1.27
CA PRO A 197 5.31 3.42 2.22
C PRO A 197 4.05 4.17 1.74
N ILE A 198 3.12 4.48 2.65
CA ILE A 198 1.99 5.36 2.35
C ILE A 198 2.52 6.79 2.24
N ILE A 199 2.61 7.28 1.01
CA ILE A 199 3.20 8.59 0.74
C ILE A 199 2.08 9.63 0.66
N LYS A 200 2.21 10.69 1.46
CA LYS A 200 1.28 11.82 1.44
C LYS A 200 1.54 12.68 0.22
N TYR A 201 0.50 13.31 -0.30
CA TYR A 201 0.65 14.13 -1.51
C TYR A 201 1.62 15.30 -1.31
N LYS A 202 1.62 15.96 -0.16
CA LYS A 202 2.54 17.05 0.18
C LYS A 202 4.02 16.65 0.15
N ASP A 203 4.34 15.36 0.38
CA ASP A 203 5.72 14.88 0.41
C ASP A 203 6.24 14.50 -1.00
N LEU A 204 5.33 14.19 -1.94
CA LEU A 204 5.69 13.72 -3.28
C LEU A 204 5.29 14.65 -4.43
N GLY A 205 4.32 15.56 -4.22
CA GLY A 205 3.76 16.41 -5.28
C GLY A 205 4.83 17.19 -6.06
N ASP A 206 5.72 17.85 -5.36
CA ASP A 206 6.81 18.63 -5.96
C ASP A 206 7.79 17.73 -6.75
N GLN A 207 8.03 16.50 -6.26
CA GLN A 207 8.92 15.54 -6.93
C GLN A 207 8.29 14.95 -8.20
N ILE A 208 6.97 14.91 -8.29
CA ILE A 208 6.27 14.49 -9.52
C ILE A 208 6.44 15.55 -10.60
N ASP A 209 6.33 16.81 -10.23
CA ASP A 209 6.47 17.91 -11.19
C ASP A 209 7.94 18.15 -11.58
N SER A 210 8.86 18.01 -10.62
CA SER A 210 10.30 18.21 -10.87
C SER A 210 11.14 17.29 -9.99
N ARG A 211 11.84 16.35 -10.61
CA ARG A 211 12.79 15.47 -9.92
C ARG A 211 14.08 15.32 -10.69
N THR A 212 15.16 15.10 -9.96
CA THR A 212 16.49 14.84 -10.51
C THR A 212 16.82 13.35 -10.41
N CYS A 213 17.30 12.79 -11.52
CA CYS A 213 17.82 11.43 -11.57
C CYS A 213 19.34 11.53 -11.75
N THR A 214 20.11 11.22 -10.71
CA THR A 214 21.57 11.16 -10.76
C THR A 214 22.03 9.71 -10.70
N VAL A 215 23.27 9.45 -11.13
CA VAL A 215 23.88 8.11 -11.08
C VAL A 215 24.01 7.64 -9.63
N GLU A 216 24.37 8.54 -8.72
CA GLU A 216 24.52 8.25 -7.29
C GLU A 216 23.18 7.84 -6.67
N LYS A 217 22.10 8.56 -7.03
CA LYS A 217 20.74 8.24 -6.55
C LYS A 217 20.28 6.91 -7.09
N PHE A 218 20.55 6.64 -8.37
CA PHE A 218 20.25 5.35 -8.99
C PHE A 218 21.02 4.21 -8.32
N ALA A 219 22.33 4.35 -8.12
CA ALA A 219 23.16 3.35 -7.45
C ALA A 219 22.72 3.09 -6.01
N SER A 220 22.40 4.14 -5.25
CA SER A 220 21.80 4.02 -3.91
C SER A 220 20.45 3.29 -3.95
N GLY A 221 19.66 3.51 -4.99
CA GLY A 221 18.39 2.82 -5.23
C GLY A 221 18.59 1.32 -5.47
N VAL A 222 19.54 0.94 -6.33
CA VAL A 222 19.90 -0.46 -6.59
C VAL A 222 20.37 -1.16 -5.32
N GLN A 223 21.24 -0.51 -4.53
CA GLN A 223 21.73 -1.05 -3.27
C GLN A 223 20.58 -1.30 -2.27
N MET A 224 19.68 -0.31 -2.12
CA MET A 224 18.53 -0.42 -1.22
C MET A 224 17.57 -1.52 -1.67
N PHE A 225 17.30 -1.62 -2.96
CA PHE A 225 16.50 -2.69 -3.55
C PHE A 225 17.12 -4.07 -3.29
N GLY A 226 18.44 -4.23 -3.51
CA GLY A 226 19.15 -5.48 -3.26
C GLY A 226 19.10 -5.92 -1.79
N ILE A 227 19.25 -4.96 -0.85
CA ILE A 227 19.10 -5.23 0.59
C ILE A 227 17.66 -5.70 0.90
N GLY A 228 16.64 -5.03 0.35
CA GLY A 228 15.25 -5.41 0.51
C GLY A 228 14.95 -6.80 -0.05
N LEU A 229 15.46 -7.10 -1.24
CA LEU A 229 15.34 -8.42 -1.86
C LEU A 229 16.00 -9.51 -1.01
N GLY A 230 17.20 -9.26 -0.47
CA GLY A 230 17.89 -10.17 0.45
C GLY A 230 17.07 -10.43 1.71
N LYS A 231 16.49 -9.41 2.33
CA LYS A 231 15.59 -9.55 3.48
C LYS A 231 14.39 -10.46 3.15
N LYS A 232 13.77 -10.28 1.99
CA LYS A 232 12.60 -11.08 1.55
C LYS A 232 13.00 -12.51 1.24
N VAL A 233 13.99 -12.72 0.36
CA VAL A 233 14.29 -14.04 -0.19
C VAL A 233 15.13 -14.89 0.77
N LEU A 234 16.17 -14.30 1.38
CA LEU A 234 17.11 -15.05 2.22
C LEU A 234 16.63 -15.22 3.66
N ILE A 235 15.85 -14.27 4.19
CA ILE A 235 15.42 -14.34 5.58
C ILE A 235 13.92 -14.64 5.68
N ALA A 236 13.05 -13.75 5.19
CA ALA A 236 11.62 -13.88 5.41
C ALA A 236 11.03 -15.18 4.87
N ASN A 237 11.38 -15.56 3.65
CA ASN A 237 10.87 -16.80 3.03
C ASN A 237 11.31 -18.04 3.82
N ASN A 238 12.59 -18.10 4.27
CA ASN A 238 13.09 -19.27 4.99
C ASN A 238 12.50 -19.40 6.40
N VAL A 239 12.43 -18.28 7.17
CA VAL A 239 11.80 -18.34 8.49
C VAL A 239 10.28 -18.50 8.38
N GLY A 240 9.68 -18.09 7.27
CA GLY A 240 8.28 -18.34 6.94
C GLY A 240 7.98 -19.82 6.76
N MET A 241 8.81 -20.56 6.04
CA MET A 241 8.67 -22.03 5.92
C MET A 241 8.78 -22.72 7.28
N LEU A 242 9.67 -22.23 8.15
CA LEU A 242 9.79 -22.75 9.52
C LEU A 242 8.51 -22.49 10.32
N TRP A 243 7.97 -21.28 10.27
CA TRP A 243 6.69 -20.93 10.91
C TRP A 243 5.54 -21.83 10.43
N GLU A 244 5.36 -21.98 9.12
CA GLU A 244 4.29 -22.81 8.57
C GLU A 244 4.43 -24.28 8.97
N SER A 245 5.64 -24.82 9.12
CA SER A 245 5.85 -26.19 9.60
C SER A 245 5.39 -26.37 11.04
N TYR A 246 5.69 -25.42 11.95
CA TYR A 246 5.22 -25.48 13.34
C TYR A 246 3.72 -25.22 13.49
N LYS A 247 3.19 -24.28 12.71
CA LYS A 247 1.74 -23.98 12.69
C LYS A 247 0.89 -25.16 12.24
N ALA A 248 1.43 -26.00 11.35
CA ALA A 248 0.73 -27.20 10.85
C ALA A 248 0.79 -28.40 11.79
N MET A 249 1.61 -28.37 12.88
CA MET A 249 1.70 -29.46 13.84
C MET A 249 0.41 -29.59 14.68
N ALA A 250 0.02 -30.84 14.98
CA ALA A 250 -1.07 -31.06 15.92
C ALA A 250 -0.68 -30.59 17.33
N PRO A 251 -1.63 -30.09 18.14
CA PRO A 251 -1.33 -29.58 19.50
C PRO A 251 -0.63 -30.58 20.41
N GLY A 252 -0.86 -31.91 20.21
CA GLY A 252 -0.21 -32.97 20.99
C GLY A 252 1.25 -33.25 20.61
N ASP A 253 1.65 -32.87 19.41
CA ASP A 253 3.02 -33.10 18.88
C ASP A 253 3.90 -31.84 19.08
N LEU A 254 3.30 -30.72 19.42
CA LEU A 254 3.99 -29.45 19.56
C LEU A 254 4.67 -29.36 20.94
N THR A 255 6.01 -29.39 20.96
CA THR A 255 6.77 -29.14 22.20
C THR A 255 6.77 -27.66 22.57
N VAL A 256 6.98 -27.34 23.87
CA VAL A 256 7.11 -25.96 24.33
C VAL A 256 8.20 -25.20 23.58
N ALA A 257 9.36 -25.83 23.39
CA ALA A 257 10.48 -25.23 22.62
C ALA A 257 10.09 -25.00 21.16
N GLY A 258 9.39 -25.95 20.53
CA GLY A 258 8.88 -25.83 19.17
C GLY A 258 7.87 -24.69 19.00
N ALA A 259 6.95 -24.53 19.97
CA ALA A 259 5.98 -23.43 19.98
C ALA A 259 6.68 -22.05 20.05
N TRP A 260 7.67 -21.91 20.93
CA TRP A 260 8.45 -20.67 21.04
C TRP A 260 9.26 -20.41 19.77
N LEU A 261 9.89 -21.44 19.19
CA LEU A 261 10.63 -21.30 17.94
C LEU A 261 9.72 -20.86 16.78
N GLY A 262 8.51 -21.41 16.70
CA GLY A 262 7.50 -21.01 15.73
C GLY A 262 7.10 -19.54 15.88
N VAL A 263 6.82 -19.07 17.11
CA VAL A 263 6.48 -17.67 17.38
C VAL A 263 7.62 -16.72 17.03
N VAL A 264 8.86 -17.08 17.39
CA VAL A 264 10.06 -16.30 17.04
C VAL A 264 10.25 -16.26 15.52
N ALA A 265 10.08 -17.40 14.82
CA ALA A 265 10.14 -17.45 13.36
C ALA A 265 9.09 -16.52 12.72
N PHE A 266 7.84 -16.56 13.19
CA PHE A 266 6.79 -15.66 12.71
C PHE A 266 7.12 -14.18 12.96
N THR A 267 7.68 -13.86 14.12
CA THR A 267 8.09 -12.50 14.48
C THR A 267 9.14 -11.95 13.50
N PHE A 268 10.12 -12.77 13.14
CA PHE A 268 11.11 -12.38 12.12
C PHE A 268 10.53 -12.38 10.72
N GLN A 269 9.67 -13.34 10.37
CA GLN A 269 9.02 -13.39 9.07
C GLN A 269 8.26 -12.10 8.79
N ILE A 270 7.34 -11.69 9.66
CA ILE A 270 6.52 -10.49 9.45
C ILE A 270 7.36 -9.22 9.32
N TYR A 271 8.44 -9.11 10.09
CA TYR A 271 9.33 -7.95 10.02
C TYR A 271 10.16 -7.94 8.74
N PHE A 272 10.86 -9.02 8.43
CA PHE A 272 11.74 -9.05 7.27
C PHE A 272 10.97 -9.08 5.95
N ASP A 273 9.78 -9.68 5.92
CA ASP A 273 8.89 -9.65 4.77
C ASP A 273 8.45 -8.23 4.44
N PHE A 274 7.87 -7.54 5.41
CA PHE A 274 7.34 -6.20 5.19
C PHE A 274 8.45 -5.15 5.06
N SER A 275 9.49 -5.19 5.88
CA SER A 275 10.61 -4.25 5.73
C SER A 275 11.39 -4.48 4.44
N GLY A 276 11.53 -5.73 3.99
CA GLY A 276 12.16 -6.06 2.72
C GLY A 276 11.38 -5.48 1.53
N TYR A 277 10.06 -5.66 1.52
CA TYR A 277 9.22 -5.06 0.50
C TYR A 277 9.31 -3.52 0.51
N SER A 278 9.25 -2.92 1.69
CA SER A 278 9.35 -1.46 1.84
C SER A 278 10.71 -0.92 1.36
N ASP A 279 11.81 -1.62 1.66
CA ASP A 279 13.14 -1.24 1.19
C ASP A 279 13.26 -1.39 -0.34
N MET A 280 12.69 -2.45 -0.94
CA MET A 280 12.61 -2.59 -2.39
C MET A 280 11.82 -1.42 -3.01
N ALA A 281 10.68 -1.04 -2.43
CA ALA A 281 9.88 0.09 -2.89
C ALA A 281 10.64 1.42 -2.84
N VAL A 282 11.34 1.70 -1.73
CA VAL A 282 12.20 2.89 -1.60
C VAL A 282 13.35 2.86 -2.60
N GLY A 283 13.97 1.69 -2.81
CA GLY A 283 15.01 1.51 -3.82
C GLY A 283 14.53 1.82 -5.23
N LEU A 284 13.37 1.26 -5.62
CA LEU A 284 12.73 1.54 -6.91
C LEU A 284 12.39 3.02 -7.07
N GLY A 285 11.86 3.66 -6.02
CA GLY A 285 11.62 5.10 -6.01
C GLY A 285 12.88 5.88 -6.34
N ARG A 286 14.01 5.58 -5.68
CA ARG A 286 15.30 6.23 -5.92
C ARG A 286 15.82 6.01 -7.34
N MET A 287 15.71 4.80 -7.89
CA MET A 287 16.07 4.53 -9.28
C MET A 287 15.26 5.39 -10.26
N LEU A 288 14.02 5.76 -9.92
CA LEU A 288 13.15 6.62 -10.73
C LEU A 288 13.26 8.12 -10.38
N GLY A 289 14.17 8.48 -9.46
CA GLY A 289 14.41 9.85 -9.03
C GLY A 289 13.56 10.36 -7.88
N PHE A 290 12.71 9.52 -7.28
CA PHE A 290 11.89 9.86 -6.10
C PHE A 290 12.61 9.58 -4.79
N GLU A 291 12.26 10.33 -3.73
CA GLU A 291 12.66 10.05 -2.36
C GLU A 291 11.43 9.67 -1.54
N PHE A 292 11.35 8.39 -1.18
CA PHE A 292 10.31 7.87 -0.30
C PHE A 292 10.79 7.83 1.14
N MET A 293 9.88 8.04 2.08
CA MET A 293 10.19 7.91 3.48
C MET A 293 10.49 6.46 3.87
N ARG A 294 11.37 6.26 4.86
CA ARG A 294 11.59 4.93 5.44
C ARG A 294 10.37 4.49 6.23
N ASN A 295 10.03 3.21 6.11
CA ASN A 295 8.87 2.64 6.80
C ASN A 295 9.23 1.88 8.09
N PHE A 296 10.50 1.47 8.23
CA PHE A 296 11.01 0.72 9.38
C PHE A 296 12.34 1.29 9.87
N ASN A 297 12.51 1.30 11.21
CA ASN A 297 13.75 1.71 11.86
C ASN A 297 14.02 0.81 13.09
N TYR A 298 14.46 -0.44 12.85
CA TYR A 298 14.79 -1.42 13.91
C TYR A 298 13.73 -1.50 15.02
N PRO A 299 12.48 -1.90 14.72
CA PRO A 299 11.38 -1.79 15.68
C PRO A 299 11.55 -2.67 16.92
N TYR A 300 12.23 -3.81 16.82
CA TYR A 300 12.35 -4.76 17.93
C TYR A 300 13.38 -4.38 19.01
N ILE A 301 14.15 -3.30 18.82
CA ILE A 301 14.98 -2.74 19.89
C ILE A 301 14.24 -1.71 20.74
N ALA A 302 12.95 -1.45 20.44
CA ALA A 302 12.13 -0.48 21.15
C ALA A 302 11.93 -0.89 22.62
N LYS A 303 12.02 0.09 23.53
CA LYS A 303 11.86 -0.10 24.98
C LYS A 303 10.44 0.18 25.45
N SER A 304 9.55 0.65 24.58
CA SER A 304 8.14 0.92 24.88
C SER A 304 7.28 0.73 23.65
N VAL A 305 5.96 0.50 23.85
CA VAL A 305 4.98 0.40 22.77
C VAL A 305 4.93 1.68 21.93
N THR A 306 5.06 2.84 22.56
CA THR A 306 5.13 4.13 21.85
C THR A 306 6.34 4.22 20.95
N GLU A 307 7.50 3.78 21.43
CA GLU A 307 8.73 3.75 20.63
C GLU A 307 8.62 2.72 19.50
N PHE A 308 8.03 1.55 19.77
CA PHE A 308 7.78 0.53 18.75
C PHE A 308 7.01 1.11 17.57
N TRP A 309 5.87 1.78 17.78
CA TRP A 309 5.07 2.37 16.70
C TRP A 309 5.76 3.56 15.99
N ARG A 310 6.72 4.20 16.60
CA ARG A 310 7.59 5.21 15.94
C ARG A 310 8.62 4.58 15.01
N ARG A 311 8.85 3.27 15.12
CA ARG A 311 9.84 2.50 14.36
C ARG A 311 9.24 1.49 13.39
N TRP A 312 7.99 1.10 13.63
CA TRP A 312 7.21 0.15 12.84
C TRP A 312 6.18 0.88 11.98
N HIS A 313 6.16 0.57 10.68
CA HIS A 313 5.20 1.11 9.70
C HIS A 313 4.99 2.63 9.85
N ILE A 314 6.11 3.36 9.80
CA ILE A 314 6.18 4.79 10.12
C ILE A 314 5.23 5.61 9.24
N SER A 315 5.10 5.24 7.95
CA SER A 315 4.20 5.93 7.01
C SER A 315 2.74 5.86 7.44
N LEU A 316 2.25 4.67 7.84
CA LEU A 316 0.88 4.49 8.34
C LEU A 316 0.68 5.25 9.64
N SER A 317 1.58 5.10 10.60
CA SER A 317 1.51 5.79 11.90
C SER A 317 1.48 7.31 11.73
N SER A 318 2.30 7.86 10.83
CA SER A 318 2.33 9.30 10.53
C SER A 318 1.05 9.75 9.83
N TRP A 319 0.51 8.93 8.92
CA TRP A 319 -0.74 9.22 8.24
C TRP A 319 -1.91 9.31 9.23
N PHE A 320 -2.11 8.29 10.06
CA PHE A 320 -3.17 8.29 11.09
C PHE A 320 -3.02 9.44 12.07
N ARG A 321 -1.79 9.75 12.49
CA ARG A 321 -1.54 10.90 13.37
C ARG A 321 -1.99 12.22 12.74
N GLU A 322 -1.62 12.47 11.48
CA GLU A 322 -1.83 13.77 10.84
C GLU A 322 -3.25 13.95 10.29
N TYR A 323 -3.87 12.88 9.76
CA TYR A 323 -5.17 12.99 9.08
C TYR A 323 -6.35 12.52 9.94
N LEU A 324 -6.11 11.79 11.02
CA LEU A 324 -7.17 11.32 11.91
C LEU A 324 -6.99 11.84 13.34
N TYR A 325 -5.90 11.51 14.00
CA TYR A 325 -5.73 11.76 15.43
C TYR A 325 -5.67 13.27 15.77
N ILE A 326 -4.83 14.04 15.09
CA ILE A 326 -4.71 15.50 15.32
C ILE A 326 -6.03 16.24 14.99
N PRO A 327 -6.71 15.98 13.85
CA PRO A 327 -7.99 16.62 13.55
C PRO A 327 -9.11 16.32 14.53
N LEU A 328 -9.09 15.13 15.16
CA LEU A 328 -10.07 14.75 16.20
C LEU A 328 -9.76 15.34 17.60
N GLY A 329 -8.73 16.18 17.72
CA GLY A 329 -8.35 16.86 18.96
C GLY A 329 -6.95 16.48 19.47
N GLY A 330 -6.42 15.30 19.12
CA GLY A 330 -5.10 14.85 19.57
C GLY A 330 -4.99 14.82 21.09
N ASN A 331 -3.85 15.25 21.64
CA ASN A 331 -3.62 15.38 23.09
C ASN A 331 -4.22 16.66 23.71
N ARG A 332 -4.98 17.44 22.93
CA ARG A 332 -5.54 18.73 23.40
C ARG A 332 -6.96 18.58 23.96
N VAL A 333 -7.56 17.40 23.82
CA VAL A 333 -8.86 17.07 24.40
C VAL A 333 -8.58 16.51 25.79
N SER A 334 -8.76 17.34 26.81
CA SER A 334 -8.75 16.95 28.23
C SER A 334 -10.14 16.50 28.65
#